data_7ed941e14ecdf95eb95d2fed940b4922
#
_entry.id   7ed941e14ecdf95eb95d2fed940b4922
#
_cell.length_a   1.000
_cell.length_b   1.000
_cell.length_c   1.000
_cell.angle_alpha   90.00
_cell.angle_beta   90.00
_cell.angle_gamma   90.00
#
_symmetry.space_group_name_H-M   'P 1'
#
loop_
_entity.id
_entity.type
_entity.pdbx_description
1 polymer ?
#
loop_
_entity_poly.entity_id
_entity_poly.type
_entity_poly.pdbx_seq_one_letter_code
_entity_poly.pdbx_strand_id
1 'polypeptide(L)'
;MTKNIILIDGSYFVFYRYYAVMAWWKFAKKDTPLCEKPIENEEFVSSFKRTFIKKIKEIPEKLNIQDAETFVAKDCHRCDIWRNEFINDYKGNRDYSNFHGQPFFKMAYNELFAEAGIQRVLYHPKLEADDCIAIATKHLINTVPNVKVTIITADQDYLQLINDQTDIFTLKLKPLRTEKNSSGDAECDLFCKIILGDKSDNIPRVFNRCGKKTALKLWNDTNSLRDKLEKECAEDKFNRNKKLIDFREIPEELSNEFLNKNLNLIIC
;
A
#
# COMPACT_ATOMS: atom_id res chain seq x y z
N MET A 1 13.54 25.21 -5.84
CA MET A 1 14.06 23.85 -5.93
C MET A 1 12.90 22.89 -5.75
N THR A 2 12.89 21.74 -6.43
CA THR A 2 11.89 20.71 -6.26
C THR A 2 12.17 19.94 -4.98
N LYS A 3 11.19 19.76 -4.10
CA LYS A 3 11.33 18.91 -2.92
C LYS A 3 10.90 17.48 -3.28
N ASN A 4 11.82 16.51 -3.18
CA ASN A 4 11.54 15.12 -3.49
C ASN A 4 11.25 14.32 -2.22
N ILE A 5 10.14 13.60 -2.21
CA ILE A 5 9.72 12.75 -1.09
C ILE A 5 9.45 11.33 -1.60
N ILE A 6 10.04 10.34 -0.95
CA ILE A 6 9.80 8.92 -1.23
C ILE A 6 9.00 8.34 -0.06
N LEU A 7 7.84 7.75 -0.37
CA LEU A 7 6.97 7.06 0.59
C LEU A 7 7.02 5.56 0.28
N ILE A 8 7.41 4.76 1.26
CA ILE A 8 7.52 3.31 1.10
C ILE A 8 6.39 2.64 1.88
N ASP A 9 5.64 1.78 1.21
CA ASP A 9 4.77 0.82 1.87
C ASP A 9 5.64 -0.21 2.61
N GLY A 10 5.72 -0.03 3.94
CA GLY A 10 6.68 -0.77 4.75
C GLY A 10 6.36 -2.25 4.87
N SER A 11 5.08 -2.59 5.03
CA SER A 11 4.68 -3.99 5.13
C SER A 11 4.92 -4.73 3.83
N TYR A 12 4.54 -4.15 2.70
CA TYR A 12 4.84 -4.70 1.39
C TYR A 12 6.36 -4.85 1.17
N PHE A 13 7.16 -3.85 1.57
CA PHE A 13 8.61 -3.92 1.44
C PHE A 13 9.20 -5.07 2.26
N VAL A 14 8.81 -5.24 3.53
CA VAL A 14 9.30 -6.32 4.39
C VAL A 14 8.91 -7.69 3.83
N PHE A 15 7.65 -7.88 3.43
CA PHE A 15 7.17 -9.11 2.81
C PHE A 15 8.00 -9.46 1.57
N TYR A 16 8.12 -8.53 0.65
CA TYR A 16 8.85 -8.73 -0.59
C TYR A 16 10.32 -9.12 -0.32
N ARG A 17 10.97 -8.43 0.61
CA ARG A 17 12.38 -8.72 0.96
C ARG A 17 12.53 -10.08 1.61
N TYR A 18 11.63 -10.42 2.52
CA TYR A 18 11.63 -11.75 3.16
C TYR A 18 11.53 -12.87 2.12
N TYR A 19 10.55 -12.81 1.25
CA TYR A 19 10.37 -13.84 0.22
C TYR A 19 11.46 -13.82 -0.85
N ALA A 20 12.05 -12.67 -1.15
CA ALA A 20 13.18 -12.58 -2.06
C ALA A 20 14.42 -13.30 -1.50
N VAL A 21 14.69 -13.17 -0.20
CA VAL A 21 15.80 -13.90 0.45
C VAL A 21 15.46 -15.38 0.55
N MET A 22 14.21 -15.76 0.86
CA MET A 22 13.75 -17.15 0.83
C MET A 22 13.95 -17.81 -0.53
N ALA A 23 13.56 -17.11 -1.60
CA ALA A 23 13.75 -17.60 -2.97
C ALA A 23 15.23 -17.75 -3.31
N TRP A 24 16.07 -16.75 -2.99
CA TRP A 24 17.50 -16.83 -3.19
C TRP A 24 18.12 -17.98 -2.42
N TRP A 25 17.74 -18.23 -1.17
CA TRP A 25 18.24 -19.33 -0.35
C TRP A 25 18.03 -20.68 -1.03
N LYS A 26 16.82 -20.92 -1.54
CA LYS A 26 16.47 -22.16 -2.25
C LYS A 26 17.37 -22.45 -3.48
N PHE A 27 17.86 -21.40 -4.13
CA PHE A 27 18.74 -21.55 -5.28
C PHE A 27 20.22 -21.62 -4.91
N ALA A 28 20.67 -20.78 -3.99
CA ALA A 28 22.10 -20.64 -3.65
C ALA A 28 22.56 -21.66 -2.61
N LYS A 29 21.65 -22.20 -1.79
CA LYS A 29 21.93 -23.08 -0.66
C LYS A 29 21.15 -24.39 -0.78
N LYS A 30 21.19 -25.01 -1.97
CA LYS A 30 20.43 -26.25 -2.27
C LYS A 30 20.69 -27.38 -1.30
N ASP A 31 21.97 -27.53 -0.88
CA ASP A 31 22.41 -28.59 0.02
C ASP A 31 22.20 -28.25 1.51
N THR A 32 21.74 -27.05 1.81
CA THR A 32 21.48 -26.60 3.19
C THR A 32 20.07 -26.04 3.26
N PRO A 33 19.06 -26.92 3.42
CA PRO A 33 17.66 -26.47 3.52
C PRO A 33 17.49 -25.52 4.71
N LEU A 34 16.67 -24.48 4.50
CA LEU A 34 16.38 -23.52 5.56
C LEU A 34 15.53 -24.20 6.64
N CYS A 35 15.85 -23.93 7.91
CA CYS A 35 15.05 -24.39 9.05
C CYS A 35 13.63 -23.80 9.00
N GLU A 36 12.71 -24.43 9.72
CA GLU A 36 11.29 -24.01 9.78
C GLU A 36 11.14 -22.55 10.22
N LYS A 37 11.99 -22.12 11.14
CA LYS A 37 12.03 -20.74 11.64
C LYS A 37 13.27 -19.99 11.10
N PRO A 38 13.17 -19.30 9.97
CA PRO A 38 14.32 -18.62 9.35
C PRO A 38 15.05 -17.63 10.26
N ILE A 39 14.39 -17.11 11.28
CA ILE A 39 15.00 -16.19 12.26
C ILE A 39 16.10 -16.85 13.12
N GLU A 40 16.08 -18.17 13.25
CA GLU A 40 17.08 -18.95 13.99
C GLU A 40 18.35 -19.24 13.16
N ASN A 41 18.32 -18.92 11.85
CA ASN A 41 19.47 -19.09 10.96
C ASN A 41 20.21 -17.77 10.80
N GLU A 42 21.39 -17.67 11.43
CA GLU A 42 22.20 -16.42 11.43
C GLU A 42 22.62 -15.97 10.02
N GLU A 43 22.94 -16.88 9.12
CA GLU A 43 23.34 -16.54 7.74
C GLU A 43 22.15 -15.97 6.95
N PHE A 44 20.95 -16.54 7.16
CA PHE A 44 19.72 -16.02 6.57
C PHE A 44 19.40 -14.61 7.09
N VAL A 45 19.47 -14.43 8.41
CA VAL A 45 19.23 -13.13 9.08
C VAL A 45 20.22 -12.08 8.56
N SER A 46 21.52 -12.42 8.49
CA SER A 46 22.56 -11.53 7.97
C SER A 46 22.31 -11.14 6.52
N SER A 47 21.92 -12.12 5.68
CA SER A 47 21.58 -11.87 4.27
C SER A 47 20.35 -11.00 4.13
N PHE A 48 19.32 -11.21 4.98
CA PHE A 48 18.14 -10.35 5.02
C PHE A 48 18.51 -8.91 5.39
N LYS A 49 19.19 -8.69 6.51
CA LYS A 49 19.62 -7.36 6.97
C LYS A 49 20.37 -6.61 5.87
N ARG A 50 21.45 -7.21 5.37
CA ARG A 50 22.31 -6.62 4.33
C ARG A 50 21.52 -6.23 3.07
N THR A 51 20.68 -7.16 2.55
CA THR A 51 19.94 -6.90 1.32
C THR A 51 18.78 -5.96 1.54
N PHE A 52 18.18 -5.94 2.72
CA PHE A 52 17.12 -5.00 3.11
C PHE A 52 17.62 -3.56 3.04
N ILE A 53 18.68 -3.26 3.79
CA ILE A 53 19.27 -1.92 3.84
C ILE A 53 19.76 -1.47 2.46
N LYS A 54 20.49 -2.36 1.77
CA LYS A 54 20.98 -2.06 0.43
C LYS A 54 19.86 -1.68 -0.52
N LYS A 55 18.73 -2.40 -0.50
CA LYS A 55 17.62 -2.17 -1.42
C LYS A 55 16.86 -0.87 -1.16
N ILE A 56 16.78 -0.41 0.08
CA ILE A 56 16.24 0.93 0.38
C ILE A 56 17.16 2.01 -0.18
N LYS A 57 18.46 1.92 0.11
CA LYS A 57 19.45 2.91 -0.35
C LYS A 57 19.56 3.02 -1.88
N GLU A 58 19.31 1.91 -2.60
CA GLU A 58 19.30 1.87 -4.06
C GLU A 58 18.08 2.58 -4.72
N ILE A 59 16.98 2.83 -3.96
CA ILE A 59 15.75 3.39 -4.55
C ILE A 59 15.99 4.77 -5.17
N PRO A 60 16.44 5.79 -4.40
CA PRO A 60 16.65 7.13 -4.96
C PRO A 60 17.69 7.12 -6.07
N GLU A 61 18.78 6.38 -5.93
CA GLU A 61 19.83 6.27 -6.94
C GLU A 61 19.28 5.75 -8.28
N LYS A 62 18.55 4.62 -8.26
CA LYS A 62 18.03 3.98 -9.48
C LYS A 62 16.88 4.74 -10.14
N LEU A 63 16.17 5.54 -9.39
CA LEU A 63 15.13 6.42 -9.91
C LEU A 63 15.64 7.81 -10.28
N ASN A 64 16.96 8.05 -10.15
CA ASN A 64 17.62 9.34 -10.37
C ASN A 64 16.97 10.48 -9.57
N ILE A 65 16.54 10.21 -8.34
CA ILE A 65 15.94 11.18 -7.43
C ILE A 65 17.02 11.70 -6.49
N GLN A 66 17.36 12.99 -6.63
CA GLN A 66 18.35 13.64 -5.77
C GLN A 66 17.68 14.25 -4.54
N ASP A 67 18.42 14.31 -3.44
CA ASP A 67 18.02 14.99 -2.19
C ASP A 67 16.62 14.58 -1.69
N ALA A 68 16.30 13.26 -1.82
CA ALA A 68 15.02 12.74 -1.39
C ALA A 68 14.94 12.52 0.11
N GLU A 69 13.91 13.05 0.76
CA GLU A 69 13.50 12.58 2.08
C GLU A 69 12.70 11.28 1.91
N THR A 70 13.04 10.25 2.69
CA THR A 70 12.38 8.95 2.57
C THR A 70 11.67 8.59 3.87
N PHE A 71 10.38 8.30 3.78
CA PHE A 71 9.55 7.84 4.89
C PHE A 71 8.99 6.47 4.59
N VAL A 72 8.68 5.71 5.62
CA VAL A 72 8.04 4.41 5.53
C VAL A 72 6.71 4.44 6.28
N ALA A 73 5.66 3.89 5.70
CA ALA A 73 4.39 3.71 6.39
C ALA A 73 4.30 2.32 7.03
N LYS A 74 3.62 2.26 8.17
CA LYS A 74 3.42 1.04 8.94
C LYS A 74 1.94 0.80 9.17
N ASP A 75 1.48 -0.45 8.94
CA ASP A 75 0.12 -0.85 9.26
C ASP A 75 -0.15 -0.83 10.76
N CYS A 76 -1.38 -0.46 11.12
CA CYS A 76 -1.91 -0.69 12.45
C CYS A 76 -2.14 -2.19 12.71
N HIS A 77 -2.54 -2.52 13.92
CA HIS A 77 -2.94 -3.89 14.22
C HIS A 77 -4.27 -4.22 13.53
N ARG A 78 -4.39 -5.42 12.96
CA ARG A 78 -5.54 -5.82 12.11
C ARG A 78 -6.90 -5.63 12.77
N CYS A 79 -7.00 -5.90 14.08
CA CYS A 79 -8.26 -5.72 14.81
C CYS A 79 -8.66 -4.25 14.99
N ASP A 80 -7.71 -3.32 14.82
CA ASP A 80 -7.91 -1.89 15.09
C ASP A 80 -8.15 -1.09 13.81
N ILE A 81 -8.13 -1.74 12.63
CA ILE A 81 -8.36 -1.08 11.33
C ILE A 81 -9.76 -0.46 11.32
N TRP A 82 -9.86 0.83 11.00
CA TRP A 82 -11.12 1.59 10.97
C TRP A 82 -12.17 0.98 10.04
N ARG A 83 -11.75 0.30 8.96
CA ARG A 83 -12.64 -0.37 8.01
C ARG A 83 -13.43 -1.53 8.62
N ASN A 84 -12.98 -2.10 9.75
CA ASN A 84 -13.69 -3.15 10.45
C ASN A 84 -15.09 -2.70 10.96
N GLU A 85 -15.34 -1.39 11.08
CA GLU A 85 -16.64 -0.84 11.45
C GLU A 85 -17.69 -1.03 10.34
N PHE A 86 -17.28 -1.24 9.08
CA PHE A 86 -18.17 -1.30 7.92
C PHE A 86 -18.36 -2.73 7.37
N ILE A 87 -17.49 -3.66 7.73
CA ILE A 87 -17.59 -5.06 7.34
C ILE A 87 -16.90 -5.96 8.38
N ASN A 88 -17.65 -6.95 8.89
CA ASN A 88 -17.21 -7.78 10.01
C ASN A 88 -16.00 -8.68 9.75
N ASP A 89 -15.67 -8.93 8.50
CA ASP A 89 -14.61 -9.86 8.12
C ASP A 89 -13.63 -9.26 7.09
N TYR A 90 -13.30 -7.97 7.28
CA TYR A 90 -12.32 -7.27 6.47
C TYR A 90 -10.96 -7.99 6.54
N LYS A 91 -10.43 -8.35 5.39
CA LYS A 91 -9.20 -9.16 5.25
C LYS A 91 -9.25 -10.53 5.98
N GLY A 92 -10.45 -11.01 6.35
CA GLY A 92 -10.67 -12.23 7.13
C GLY A 92 -10.14 -13.51 6.49
N ASN A 93 -10.07 -13.53 5.17
CA ASN A 93 -9.56 -14.65 4.37
C ASN A 93 -8.02 -14.77 4.35
N ARG A 94 -7.28 -13.82 4.96
CA ARG A 94 -5.81 -13.87 5.02
C ARG A 94 -5.35 -14.82 6.13
N ASP A 95 -4.81 -15.98 5.74
CA ASP A 95 -4.20 -16.94 6.66
C ASP A 95 -2.69 -16.71 6.77
N TYR A 96 -2.23 -16.47 7.99
CA TYR A 96 -0.82 -16.29 8.34
C TYR A 96 -0.26 -17.42 9.21
N SER A 97 -1.00 -18.55 9.37
CA SER A 97 -0.61 -19.66 10.25
C SER A 97 0.78 -20.23 9.92
N ASN A 98 1.15 -20.26 8.65
CA ASN A 98 2.45 -20.75 8.16
C ASN A 98 3.44 -19.61 7.85
N PHE A 99 3.18 -18.39 8.30
CA PHE A 99 4.06 -17.26 8.05
C PHE A 99 5.08 -17.07 9.17
N HIS A 100 6.32 -17.46 8.94
CA HIS A 100 7.44 -17.33 9.88
C HIS A 100 8.21 -16.00 9.75
N GLY A 101 7.69 -15.03 9.00
CA GLY A 101 8.33 -13.73 8.76
C GLY A 101 8.09 -12.67 9.84
N GLN A 102 7.21 -12.89 10.80
CA GLN A 102 6.85 -11.94 11.87
C GLN A 102 8.08 -11.31 12.58
N PRO A 103 9.12 -12.07 12.99
CA PRO A 103 10.30 -11.49 13.63
C PRO A 103 11.06 -10.52 12.72
N PHE A 104 11.03 -10.72 11.40
CA PHE A 104 11.66 -9.82 10.43
C PHE A 104 10.92 -8.49 10.30
N PHE A 105 9.61 -8.47 10.45
CA PHE A 105 8.85 -7.21 10.57
C PHE A 105 9.27 -6.43 11.79
N LYS A 106 9.33 -7.08 12.95
CA LYS A 106 9.79 -6.44 14.19
C LYS A 106 11.19 -5.87 14.04
N MET A 107 12.11 -6.64 13.47
CA MET A 107 13.47 -6.20 13.20
C MET A 107 13.52 -5.02 12.22
N ALA A 108 12.73 -5.06 11.15
CA ALA A 108 12.70 -4.01 10.14
C ALA A 108 12.30 -2.66 10.74
N TYR A 109 11.21 -2.62 11.52
CA TYR A 109 10.71 -1.37 12.10
C TYR A 109 11.51 -0.89 13.32
N ASN A 110 12.16 -1.78 14.06
CA ASN A 110 12.95 -1.39 15.23
C ASN A 110 14.38 -0.94 14.85
N GLU A 111 14.95 -1.47 13.77
CA GLU A 111 16.37 -1.31 13.45
C GLU A 111 16.62 -0.93 11.99
N LEU A 112 16.18 -1.79 11.04
CA LEU A 112 16.72 -1.75 9.68
C LEU A 112 16.27 -0.53 8.86
N PHE A 113 15.06 -0.03 9.08
CA PHE A 113 14.62 1.19 8.39
C PHE A 113 15.49 2.39 8.81
N ALA A 114 15.79 2.53 10.11
CA ALA A 114 16.65 3.59 10.60
C ALA A 114 18.10 3.44 10.06
N GLU A 115 18.67 2.22 10.09
CA GLU A 115 19.98 1.93 9.50
C GLU A 115 20.06 2.19 7.98
N ALA A 116 18.94 2.04 7.30
CA ALA A 116 18.83 2.36 5.88
C ALA A 116 18.72 3.86 5.59
N GLY A 117 18.60 4.71 6.62
CA GLY A 117 18.49 6.16 6.50
C GLY A 117 17.06 6.67 6.38
N ILE A 118 16.06 5.86 6.76
CA ILE A 118 14.67 6.31 6.81
C ILE A 118 14.50 7.34 7.92
N GLN A 119 14.08 8.55 7.57
CA GLN A 119 13.94 9.65 8.51
C GLN A 119 12.74 9.48 9.44
N ARG A 120 11.69 8.81 8.98
CA ARG A 120 10.46 8.71 9.75
C ARG A 120 9.63 7.48 9.40
N VAL A 121 9.00 6.89 10.43
CA VAL A 121 7.96 5.87 10.30
C VAL A 121 6.59 6.55 10.49
N LEU A 122 5.79 6.58 9.44
CA LEU A 122 4.43 7.09 9.44
C LEU A 122 3.50 6.02 10.02
N TYR A 123 2.78 6.34 11.07
CA TYR A 123 1.95 5.37 11.77
C TYR A 123 0.78 6.01 12.52
N HIS A 124 -0.36 5.35 12.44
CA HIS A 124 -1.53 5.64 13.27
C HIS A 124 -2.18 4.34 13.76
N PRO A 125 -2.69 4.26 15.01
CA PRO A 125 -3.19 3.00 15.58
C PRO A 125 -4.43 2.41 14.91
N LYS A 126 -5.14 3.18 14.06
CA LYS A 126 -6.35 2.74 13.35
C LYS A 126 -6.21 2.77 11.82
N LEU A 127 -5.09 3.25 11.28
CA LEU A 127 -4.86 3.38 9.84
C LEU A 127 -3.92 2.29 9.33
N GLU A 128 -4.19 1.82 8.13
CA GLU A 128 -3.28 0.96 7.39
C GLU A 128 -2.15 1.78 6.76
N ALA A 129 -1.10 1.13 6.27
CA ALA A 129 0.03 1.81 5.64
C ALA A 129 -0.39 2.62 4.40
N ASP A 130 -1.35 2.09 3.62
CA ASP A 130 -1.93 2.75 2.45
C ASP A 130 -2.70 4.03 2.81
N ASP A 131 -3.50 4.01 3.90
CA ASP A 131 -4.17 5.20 4.43
C ASP A 131 -3.15 6.27 4.82
N CYS A 132 -2.11 5.86 5.57
CA CYS A 132 -1.05 6.77 6.00
C CYS A 132 -0.35 7.44 4.81
N ILE A 133 -0.06 6.68 3.75
CA ILE A 133 0.57 7.20 2.53
C ILE A 133 -0.41 8.09 1.76
N ALA A 134 -1.69 7.73 1.67
CA ALA A 134 -2.70 8.55 0.99
C ALA A 134 -2.86 9.91 1.66
N ILE A 135 -3.01 9.94 2.99
CA ILE A 135 -3.11 11.18 3.77
C ILE A 135 -1.83 12.02 3.62
N ALA A 136 -0.65 11.39 3.77
CA ALA A 136 0.62 12.07 3.65
C ALA A 136 0.81 12.67 2.25
N THR A 137 0.51 11.92 1.19
CA THR A 137 0.62 12.38 -0.20
C THR A 137 -0.26 13.60 -0.44
N LYS A 138 -1.55 13.52 -0.07
CA LYS A 138 -2.50 14.64 -0.20
C LYS A 138 -2.04 15.88 0.56
N HIS A 139 -1.57 15.70 1.80
CA HIS A 139 -1.09 16.81 2.62
C HIS A 139 0.16 17.46 2.01
N LEU A 140 1.15 16.67 1.62
CA LEU A 140 2.41 17.17 1.05
C LEU A 140 2.16 17.97 -0.25
N ILE A 141 1.32 17.46 -1.15
CA ILE A 141 0.97 18.14 -2.39
C ILE A 141 0.32 19.51 -2.12
N ASN A 142 -0.54 19.59 -1.10
CA ASN A 142 -1.28 20.80 -0.78
C ASN A 142 -0.47 21.82 0.02
N THR A 143 0.57 21.40 0.74
CA THR A 143 1.27 22.28 1.70
C THR A 143 2.72 22.57 1.33
N VAL A 144 3.36 21.72 0.52
CA VAL A 144 4.77 21.89 0.13
C VAL A 144 4.88 22.34 -1.31
N PRO A 145 5.35 23.57 -1.57
CA PRO A 145 5.51 24.05 -2.94
C PRO A 145 6.49 23.21 -3.76
N ASN A 146 6.12 22.90 -5.00
CA ASN A 146 6.96 22.15 -5.95
C ASN A 146 7.40 20.77 -5.44
N VAL A 147 6.57 20.10 -4.61
CA VAL A 147 6.87 18.75 -4.15
C VAL A 147 6.66 17.73 -5.28
N LYS A 148 7.52 16.70 -5.30
CA LYS A 148 7.35 15.46 -6.05
C LYS A 148 7.32 14.31 -5.08
N VAL A 149 6.25 13.53 -5.14
CA VAL A 149 6.06 12.34 -4.28
C VAL A 149 6.26 11.09 -5.11
N THR A 150 7.13 10.20 -4.64
CA THR A 150 7.36 8.88 -5.23
C THR A 150 6.92 7.82 -4.25
N ILE A 151 5.93 7.01 -4.62
CA ILE A 151 5.42 5.92 -3.77
C ILE A 151 6.04 4.60 -4.24
N ILE A 152 6.50 3.79 -3.31
CA ILE A 152 7.08 2.46 -3.58
C ILE A 152 6.17 1.37 -3.04
N THR A 153 5.41 0.77 -3.94
CA THR A 153 4.47 -0.33 -3.66
C THR A 153 4.13 -1.10 -4.94
N ALA A 154 3.53 -2.29 -4.84
CA ALA A 154 2.90 -2.95 -6.00
C ALA A 154 1.39 -3.08 -5.83
N ASP A 155 0.84 -2.52 -4.78
CA ASP A 155 -0.60 -2.52 -4.58
C ASP A 155 -1.26 -1.52 -5.53
N GLN A 156 -2.26 -2.00 -6.27
CA GLN A 156 -2.96 -1.20 -7.27
C GLN A 156 -3.92 -0.17 -6.65
N ASP A 157 -4.24 -0.29 -5.38
CA ASP A 157 -5.08 0.69 -4.69
C ASP A 157 -4.45 2.07 -4.66
N TYR A 158 -3.13 2.13 -4.67
CA TYR A 158 -2.41 3.38 -4.75
C TYR A 158 -2.53 4.10 -6.10
N LEU A 159 -3.03 3.45 -7.17
CA LEU A 159 -3.24 4.11 -8.47
C LEU A 159 -4.16 5.34 -8.37
N GLN A 160 -5.08 5.36 -7.40
CA GLN A 160 -5.93 6.51 -7.13
C GLN A 160 -5.17 7.76 -6.63
N LEU A 161 -3.88 7.64 -6.31
CA LEU A 161 -3.02 8.76 -5.88
C LEU A 161 -2.16 9.34 -7.01
N ILE A 162 -2.16 8.71 -8.18
CA ILE A 162 -1.36 9.18 -9.34
C ILE A 162 -1.89 10.53 -9.83
N ASN A 163 -0.96 11.47 -9.98
CA ASN A 163 -1.20 12.78 -10.60
C ASN A 163 0.13 13.36 -11.12
N ASP A 164 0.15 14.62 -11.55
CA ASP A 164 1.35 15.28 -12.08
C ASP A 164 2.49 15.43 -11.07
N GLN A 165 2.21 15.30 -9.76
CA GLN A 165 3.16 15.43 -8.68
C GLN A 165 3.47 14.08 -7.99
N THR A 166 2.74 13.00 -8.34
CA THR A 166 2.85 11.70 -7.69
C THR A 166 3.08 10.59 -8.70
N ASP A 167 4.21 9.91 -8.56
CA ASP A 167 4.54 8.70 -9.31
C ASP A 167 4.60 7.48 -8.38
N ILE A 168 4.23 6.32 -8.90
CA ILE A 168 4.23 5.05 -8.14
C ILE A 168 5.08 4.03 -8.86
N PHE A 169 6.00 3.41 -8.12
CA PHE A 169 6.88 2.37 -8.64
C PHE A 169 6.80 1.10 -7.81
N THR A 170 6.87 -0.03 -8.48
CA THR A 170 7.05 -1.34 -7.82
C THR A 170 8.45 -1.46 -7.21
N LEU A 171 8.69 -2.47 -6.36
CA LEU A 171 10.04 -2.77 -5.86
C LEU A 171 11.03 -3.26 -6.94
N LYS A 172 10.55 -3.52 -8.16
CA LYS A 172 11.38 -3.70 -9.36
C LYS A 172 11.67 -2.38 -10.07
N LEU A 173 11.24 -1.26 -9.49
CA LEU A 173 11.36 0.10 -10.01
C LEU A 173 10.72 0.28 -11.40
N LYS A 174 9.61 -0.40 -11.63
CA LYS A 174 8.76 -0.24 -12.81
C LYS A 174 7.56 0.63 -12.44
N PRO A 175 7.14 1.57 -13.29
CA PRO A 175 5.94 2.36 -13.05
C PRO A 175 4.70 1.47 -12.88
N LEU A 176 3.95 1.66 -11.79
CA LEU A 176 2.78 0.84 -11.48
C LEU A 176 1.65 1.02 -12.51
N ARG A 177 1.47 2.22 -13.05
CA ARG A 177 0.47 2.54 -14.08
C ARG A 177 0.61 1.76 -15.39
N THR A 178 1.77 1.14 -15.63
CA THR A 178 2.00 0.32 -16.83
C THR A 178 1.66 -1.16 -16.63
N GLU A 179 1.24 -1.55 -15.44
CA GLU A 179 0.82 -2.91 -15.16
C GLU A 179 -0.52 -3.23 -15.86
N LYS A 180 -0.69 -4.49 -16.28
CA LYS A 180 -1.77 -4.95 -17.16
C LYS A 180 -3.20 -4.68 -16.66
N ASN A 181 -3.37 -4.34 -15.39
CA ASN A 181 -4.69 -4.19 -14.79
C ASN A 181 -5.19 -2.73 -14.72
N SER A 182 -4.33 -1.75 -15.01
CA SER A 182 -4.74 -0.34 -15.08
C SER A 182 -5.40 -0.04 -16.44
N SER A 183 -6.47 0.76 -16.42
CA SER A 183 -7.09 1.33 -17.61
C SER A 183 -6.33 2.56 -18.13
N GLY A 184 -5.42 3.10 -17.33
CA GLY A 184 -4.76 4.40 -17.56
C GLY A 184 -5.55 5.59 -17.00
N ASP A 185 -6.76 5.36 -16.49
CA ASP A 185 -7.61 6.34 -15.81
C ASP A 185 -7.84 5.87 -14.36
N ALA A 186 -7.29 6.61 -13.40
CA ALA A 186 -7.33 6.24 -11.97
C ALA A 186 -8.77 6.23 -11.42
N GLU A 187 -9.62 7.15 -11.85
CA GLU A 187 -11.02 7.22 -11.40
C GLU A 187 -11.82 6.04 -11.98
N CYS A 188 -11.57 5.68 -13.23
CA CYS A 188 -12.18 4.51 -13.85
C CYS A 188 -11.75 3.20 -13.15
N ASP A 189 -10.46 3.07 -12.84
CA ASP A 189 -9.93 1.90 -12.14
C ASP A 189 -10.51 1.79 -10.73
N LEU A 190 -10.59 2.91 -9.98
CA LEU A 190 -11.23 2.99 -8.67
C LEU A 190 -12.71 2.60 -8.72
N PHE A 191 -13.47 3.20 -9.65
CA PHE A 191 -14.88 2.85 -9.84
C PHE A 191 -15.07 1.36 -10.14
N CYS A 192 -14.28 0.83 -11.05
CA CYS A 192 -14.33 -0.60 -11.37
C CYS A 192 -14.04 -1.47 -10.14
N LYS A 193 -13.09 -1.08 -9.30
CA LYS A 193 -12.77 -1.78 -8.06
C LYS A 193 -13.93 -1.71 -7.07
N ILE A 194 -14.57 -0.57 -6.88
CA ILE A 194 -15.75 -0.42 -6.03
C ILE A 194 -16.86 -1.38 -6.49
N ILE A 195 -17.16 -1.43 -7.79
CA ILE A 195 -18.19 -2.31 -8.35
C ILE A 195 -17.84 -3.79 -8.20
N LEU A 196 -16.59 -4.16 -8.48
CA LEU A 196 -16.15 -5.56 -8.49
C LEU A 196 -15.81 -6.11 -7.11
N GLY A 197 -15.63 -5.21 -6.13
CA GLY A 197 -15.09 -5.56 -4.82
C GLY A 197 -13.63 -6.01 -4.89
N ASP A 198 -13.10 -6.43 -3.75
CA ASP A 198 -11.74 -6.96 -3.62
C ASP A 198 -11.74 -8.29 -2.87
N LYS A 199 -11.37 -9.35 -3.57
CA LYS A 199 -11.27 -10.68 -2.97
C LYS A 199 -10.15 -10.78 -1.94
N SER A 200 -9.05 -10.05 -2.13
CA SER A 200 -7.90 -10.09 -1.23
C SER A 200 -8.22 -9.46 0.12
N ASP A 201 -9.15 -8.51 0.13
CA ASP A 201 -9.61 -7.80 1.32
C ASP A 201 -10.98 -8.27 1.81
N ASN A 202 -11.50 -9.33 1.18
CA ASN A 202 -12.82 -9.90 1.49
C ASN A 202 -13.97 -8.90 1.27
N ILE A 203 -13.83 -7.98 0.30
CA ILE A 203 -14.87 -7.02 -0.08
C ILE A 203 -15.71 -7.63 -1.21
N PRO A 204 -17.00 -7.91 -0.98
CA PRO A 204 -17.87 -8.52 -1.99
C PRO A 204 -18.24 -7.54 -3.10
N ARG A 205 -18.61 -8.08 -4.27
CA ARG A 205 -19.12 -7.30 -5.40
C ARG A 205 -20.41 -6.56 -5.07
N VAL A 206 -20.61 -5.41 -5.71
CA VAL A 206 -21.88 -4.67 -5.63
C VAL A 206 -22.99 -5.45 -6.34
N PHE A 207 -22.71 -5.92 -7.55
CA PHE A 207 -23.69 -6.62 -8.39
C PHE A 207 -23.37 -8.09 -8.59
N ASN A 208 -24.39 -8.93 -8.63
CA ASN A 208 -24.27 -10.31 -9.07
C ASN A 208 -23.87 -10.38 -10.55
N ARG A 209 -23.01 -11.35 -10.92
CA ARG A 209 -22.58 -11.59 -12.30
C ARG A 209 -22.00 -10.36 -13.03
N CYS A 210 -21.44 -9.39 -12.29
CA CYS A 210 -20.76 -8.23 -12.85
C CYS A 210 -19.26 -8.51 -13.02
N GLY A 211 -18.76 -8.41 -14.24
CA GLY A 211 -17.32 -8.48 -14.56
C GLY A 211 -16.77 -7.13 -15.01
N LYS A 212 -15.44 -7.06 -15.27
CA LYS A 212 -14.75 -5.82 -15.65
C LYS A 212 -15.40 -5.11 -16.85
N LYS A 213 -15.82 -5.87 -17.88
CA LYS A 213 -16.51 -5.29 -19.06
C LYS A 213 -17.83 -4.59 -18.70
N THR A 214 -18.57 -5.16 -17.75
CA THR A 214 -19.84 -4.56 -17.28
C THR A 214 -19.57 -3.33 -16.41
N ALA A 215 -18.57 -3.39 -15.52
CA ALA A 215 -18.18 -2.23 -14.72
C ALA A 215 -17.75 -1.05 -15.60
N LEU A 216 -16.93 -1.27 -16.62
CA LEU A 216 -16.55 -0.24 -17.60
C LEU A 216 -17.73 0.36 -18.38
N LYS A 217 -18.75 -0.44 -18.71
CA LYS A 217 -19.99 0.10 -19.32
C LYS A 217 -20.73 1.01 -18.35
N LEU A 218 -20.84 0.63 -17.10
CA LEU A 218 -21.49 1.42 -16.06
C LEU A 218 -20.72 2.71 -15.72
N TRP A 219 -19.38 2.69 -15.84
CA TRP A 219 -18.55 3.90 -15.74
C TRP A 219 -18.92 4.93 -16.80
N ASN A 220 -19.09 4.50 -18.05
CA ASN A 220 -19.41 5.37 -19.19
C ASN A 220 -20.90 5.76 -19.28
N ASP A 221 -21.77 5.15 -18.51
CA ASP A 221 -23.22 5.39 -18.52
C ASP A 221 -23.78 5.44 -17.11
N THR A 222 -23.80 6.65 -16.56
CA THR A 222 -24.27 6.92 -15.19
C THR A 222 -25.78 6.65 -15.01
N ASN A 223 -26.59 6.75 -16.09
CA ASN A 223 -28.00 6.41 -16.04
C ASN A 223 -28.17 4.91 -15.86
N SER A 224 -27.48 4.11 -16.68
CA SER A 224 -27.48 2.64 -16.55
C SER A 224 -26.93 2.19 -15.18
N LEU A 225 -25.98 2.91 -14.59
CA LEU A 225 -25.52 2.63 -13.22
C LEU A 225 -26.63 2.84 -12.22
N ARG A 226 -27.30 4.01 -12.23
CA ARG A 226 -28.39 4.35 -11.32
C ARG A 226 -29.53 3.36 -11.41
N ASP A 227 -30.00 3.08 -12.64
CA ASP A 227 -31.10 2.13 -12.88
C ASP A 227 -30.77 0.74 -12.35
N LYS A 228 -29.49 0.30 -12.49
CA LYS A 228 -29.03 -0.98 -12.02
C LYS A 228 -28.90 -1.04 -10.50
N LEU A 229 -28.44 0.05 -9.86
CA LEU A 229 -28.37 0.16 -8.40
C LEU A 229 -29.76 0.05 -7.78
N GLU A 230 -30.72 0.79 -8.33
CA GLU A 230 -32.13 0.77 -7.90
C GLU A 230 -32.76 -0.61 -8.12
N LYS A 231 -32.64 -1.17 -9.32
CA LYS A 231 -33.22 -2.48 -9.69
C LYS A 231 -32.71 -3.64 -8.82
N GLU A 232 -31.42 -3.64 -8.46
CA GLU A 232 -30.82 -4.69 -7.64
C GLU A 232 -30.77 -4.35 -6.14
N CYS A 233 -31.35 -3.20 -5.73
CA CYS A 233 -31.30 -2.67 -4.36
C CYS A 233 -29.87 -2.69 -3.82
N ALA A 234 -28.92 -2.16 -4.61
CA ALA A 234 -27.49 -2.34 -4.38
C ALA A 234 -26.76 -1.06 -3.91
N GLU A 235 -27.48 0.03 -3.62
CA GLU A 235 -26.90 1.30 -3.18
C GLU A 235 -26.07 1.15 -1.89
N ASP A 236 -26.56 0.42 -0.90
CA ASP A 236 -25.84 0.19 0.36
C ASP A 236 -24.53 -0.57 0.12
N LYS A 237 -24.55 -1.54 -0.80
CA LYS A 237 -23.34 -2.29 -1.18
C LYS A 237 -22.34 -1.40 -1.89
N PHE A 238 -22.79 -0.53 -2.77
CA PHE A 238 -21.96 0.43 -3.49
C PHE A 238 -21.32 1.42 -2.50
N ASN A 239 -22.11 2.04 -1.63
CA ASN A 239 -21.63 2.99 -0.64
C ASN A 239 -20.68 2.36 0.35
N ARG A 240 -20.95 1.14 0.82
CA ARG A 240 -20.03 0.38 1.67
C ARG A 240 -18.71 0.12 0.96
N ASN A 241 -18.72 -0.38 -0.28
CA ASN A 241 -17.49 -0.67 -1.02
C ASN A 241 -16.71 0.60 -1.31
N LYS A 242 -17.40 1.71 -1.63
CA LYS A 242 -16.75 3.02 -1.78
C LYS A 242 -16.05 3.42 -0.48
N LYS A 243 -16.74 3.30 0.65
CA LYS A 243 -16.18 3.58 1.99
C LYS A 243 -14.93 2.76 2.30
N LEU A 244 -14.89 1.51 1.85
CA LEU A 244 -13.77 0.60 2.12
C LEU A 244 -12.56 0.80 1.18
N ILE A 245 -12.78 1.30 -0.04
CA ILE A 245 -11.77 1.26 -1.13
C ILE A 245 -11.25 2.67 -1.47
N ASP A 246 -12.10 3.70 -1.44
CA ASP A 246 -11.74 5.05 -1.83
C ASP A 246 -11.00 5.77 -0.70
N PHE A 247 -9.74 6.17 -0.91
CA PHE A 247 -8.97 6.91 0.10
C PHE A 247 -9.57 8.27 0.48
N ARG A 248 -10.49 8.80 -0.32
CA ARG A 248 -11.23 10.04 0.03
C ARG A 248 -12.24 9.82 1.16
N GLU A 249 -12.56 8.57 1.45
CA GLU A 249 -13.51 8.16 2.51
C GLU A 249 -12.82 7.91 3.86
N ILE A 250 -11.50 8.04 3.95
CA ILE A 250 -10.77 7.96 5.23
C ILE A 250 -11.34 9.02 6.18
N PRO A 251 -11.74 8.64 7.41
CA PRO A 251 -12.31 9.59 8.36
C PRO A 251 -11.42 10.80 8.61
N GLU A 252 -12.00 11.99 8.51
CA GLU A 252 -11.27 13.26 8.67
C GLU A 252 -10.60 13.37 10.04
N GLU A 253 -11.25 12.87 11.09
CA GLU A 253 -10.72 12.84 12.44
C GLU A 253 -9.39 12.05 12.49
N LEU A 254 -9.37 10.82 11.94
CA LEU A 254 -8.17 9.99 11.88
C LEU A 254 -7.08 10.63 11.00
N SER A 255 -7.47 11.29 9.92
CA SER A 255 -6.54 12.02 9.05
C SER A 255 -5.88 13.17 9.80
N ASN A 256 -6.64 13.95 10.56
CA ASN A 256 -6.13 15.07 11.36
C ASN A 256 -5.24 14.59 12.51
N GLU A 257 -5.61 13.53 13.22
CA GLU A 257 -4.77 12.90 14.25
C GLU A 257 -3.44 12.41 13.67
N PHE A 258 -3.49 11.75 12.52
CA PHE A 258 -2.30 11.28 11.82
C PHE A 258 -1.37 12.44 11.41
N LEU A 259 -1.90 13.50 10.79
CA LEU A 259 -1.13 14.65 10.36
C LEU A 259 -0.47 15.35 11.54
N ASN A 260 -1.21 15.59 12.62
CA ASN A 260 -0.69 16.25 13.82
C ASN A 260 0.50 15.48 14.43
N LYS A 261 0.43 14.15 14.43
CA LYS A 261 1.46 13.29 15.00
C LYS A 261 2.68 13.12 14.10
N ASN A 262 2.46 13.02 12.79
CA ASN A 262 3.51 12.57 11.87
C ASN A 262 4.11 13.68 10.99
N LEU A 263 3.34 14.70 10.60
CA LEU A 263 3.74 15.62 9.53
C LEU A 263 3.82 17.10 9.94
N ASN A 264 3.16 17.55 10.99
CA ASN A 264 3.22 18.96 11.43
C ASN A 264 4.63 19.46 11.81
N LEU A 265 5.62 18.58 11.92
CA LEU A 265 7.02 18.91 12.21
C LEU A 265 7.90 19.01 10.94
N ILE A 266 7.36 18.78 9.74
CA ILE A 266 8.11 18.79 8.49
C ILE A 266 8.09 20.16 7.80
N ILE A 267 7.17 21.03 8.20
CA ILE A 267 6.87 22.31 7.50
C ILE A 267 7.60 23.51 8.18
N CYS A 268 8.50 23.26 9.13
CA CYS A 268 9.34 24.30 9.73
C CYS A 268 10.71 24.36 9.10
#